data_f53e5bd8088e051f24664a7291212ed3
#
_entry.id   f53e5bd8088e051f24664a7291212ed3
#
_cell.length_a   1.000
_cell.length_b   1.000
_cell.length_c   1.000
_cell.angle_alpha   90.00
_cell.angle_beta   90.00
_cell.angle_gamma   90.00
#
_symmetry.space_group_name_H-M   'P 1'
#
loop_
_entity.id
_entity.type
_entity.pdbx_description
1 polymer ?
#
loop_
_entity_poly.entity_id
_entity_poly.type
_entity_poly.pdbx_seq_one_letter_code
_entity_poly.pdbx_strand_id
1 'polypeptide(L)'
;MHITDIMRGDSPTFSFEFFPPKTPEAAETLYQTIRDLESYMPHFVSVTYGAGGSTRDLTHDLVERIQHTTKLDPIPHLTCVCHNEEEIETILFRYAKSAIGNVLALGGDRPIGIAYDKSRDSFQHAIDLVKFVRRFNESGTHPDRRGFGIGVAGFPEGHPSTPNRLLEMDYFKAKVDAGADYIVTQLFFDNRDFLDFRERCGLVDINVPIIAGIMPITSISGFKRIAELAGGARFPARLLRALQRCQNDPEMVRRVGLHFAIEQCHDLLDNDVAGIHFYTLNRSDATRVIFDSLGIPRRKNAEPSSV
;
A
#
# COMPACT_ATOMS: atom_id res chain seq x y z
N MET A 1 -8.11 -5.27 12.77
CA MET A 1 -8.20 -4.04 13.63
C MET A 1 -8.53 -2.85 12.73
N HIS A 2 -9.32 -1.84 13.20
CA HIS A 2 -9.61 -0.64 12.39
C HIS A 2 -8.39 0.28 12.31
N ILE A 3 -8.17 0.95 11.16
CA ILE A 3 -6.96 1.75 10.92
C ILE A 3 -6.76 2.87 11.95
N THR A 4 -7.84 3.50 12.43
CA THR A 4 -7.74 4.54 13.46
C THR A 4 -7.19 4.00 14.78
N ASP A 5 -7.37 2.72 15.10
CA ASP A 5 -6.77 2.09 16.28
C ASP A 5 -5.30 1.73 16.02
N ILE A 6 -5.00 1.30 14.81
CA ILE A 6 -3.62 1.02 14.35
C ILE A 6 -2.75 2.28 14.43
N MET A 7 -3.31 3.44 14.07
CA MET A 7 -2.59 4.72 13.96
C MET A 7 -2.63 5.58 15.24
N ARG A 8 -3.24 5.10 16.33
CA ARG A 8 -3.35 5.86 17.60
C ARG A 8 -2.05 5.98 18.39
N GLY A 9 -1.03 5.18 18.07
CA GLY A 9 0.24 5.22 18.78
C GLY A 9 1.12 6.41 18.36
N ASP A 10 2.03 6.82 19.24
CA ASP A 10 3.05 7.85 18.95
C ASP A 10 4.22 7.30 18.10
N SER A 11 4.23 6.02 17.81
CA SER A 11 5.28 5.35 17.04
C SER A 11 4.86 5.18 15.57
N PRO A 12 5.80 5.30 14.61
CA PRO A 12 5.50 5.08 13.21
C PRO A 12 5.01 3.65 12.95
N THR A 13 4.04 3.50 12.07
CA THR A 13 3.53 2.18 11.67
C THR A 13 4.40 1.54 10.61
N PHE A 14 4.48 0.20 10.61
CA PHE A 14 5.16 -0.58 9.59
C PHE A 14 4.20 -1.58 8.99
N SER A 15 4.23 -1.67 7.67
CA SER A 15 3.33 -2.55 6.91
C SER A 15 4.00 -3.12 5.67
N PHE A 16 3.48 -4.23 5.18
CA PHE A 16 4.04 -4.95 4.04
C PHE A 16 2.96 -5.20 3.00
N GLU A 17 3.34 -5.08 1.72
CA GLU A 17 2.45 -5.39 0.61
C GLU A 17 2.73 -6.79 0.05
N PHE A 18 1.66 -7.52 -0.23
CA PHE A 18 1.68 -8.78 -0.94
C PHE A 18 0.78 -8.72 -2.18
N PHE A 19 1.05 -9.56 -3.16
CA PHE A 19 0.16 -9.77 -4.29
C PHE A 19 -0.22 -11.24 -4.41
N PRO A 20 -1.44 -11.55 -4.87
CA PRO A 20 -1.92 -12.93 -4.97
C PRO A 20 -1.05 -13.74 -5.94
N PRO A 21 -0.69 -14.97 -5.56
CA PRO A 21 0.14 -15.84 -6.38
C PRO A 21 -0.67 -16.39 -7.56
N LYS A 22 -0.01 -16.56 -8.70
CA LYS A 22 -0.65 -17.08 -9.92
C LYS A 22 -0.39 -18.58 -10.16
N THR A 23 0.54 -19.18 -9.41
CA THR A 23 0.87 -20.60 -9.50
C THR A 23 0.99 -21.22 -8.11
N PRO A 24 0.84 -22.55 -7.97
CA PRO A 24 1.00 -23.24 -6.69
C PRO A 24 2.38 -23.01 -6.05
N GLU A 25 3.45 -23.00 -6.85
CA GLU A 25 4.83 -22.79 -6.37
C GLU A 25 5.02 -21.35 -5.84
N ALA A 26 4.44 -20.37 -6.55
CA ALA A 26 4.43 -18.98 -6.08
C ALA A 26 3.61 -18.82 -4.79
N ALA A 27 2.54 -19.61 -4.62
CA ALA A 27 1.75 -19.62 -3.40
C ALA A 27 2.54 -20.14 -2.21
N GLU A 28 3.28 -21.23 -2.36
CA GLU A 28 4.14 -21.78 -1.31
C GLU A 28 5.22 -20.78 -0.89
N THR A 29 5.88 -20.16 -1.87
CA THR A 29 6.87 -19.10 -1.63
C THR A 29 6.27 -17.92 -0.88
N LEU A 30 5.06 -17.45 -1.28
CA LEU A 30 4.37 -16.36 -0.61
C LEU A 30 4.03 -16.71 0.83
N TYR A 31 3.52 -17.90 1.10
CA TYR A 31 3.19 -18.31 2.47
C TYR A 31 4.43 -18.42 3.36
N GLN A 32 5.58 -18.81 2.81
CA GLN A 32 6.83 -18.73 3.55
C GLN A 32 7.21 -17.29 3.85
N THR A 33 7.11 -16.40 2.85
CA THR A 33 7.36 -14.94 3.01
C THR A 33 6.46 -14.32 4.08
N ILE A 34 5.16 -14.68 4.10
CA ILE A 34 4.21 -14.20 5.11
C ILE A 34 4.64 -14.65 6.51
N ARG A 35 5.01 -15.95 6.69
CA ARG A 35 5.50 -16.45 7.98
C ARG A 35 6.77 -15.74 8.44
N ASP A 36 7.71 -15.51 7.52
CA ASP A 36 8.94 -14.79 7.82
C ASP A 36 8.66 -13.35 8.32
N LEU A 37 7.77 -12.64 7.63
CA LEU A 37 7.43 -11.26 7.93
C LEU A 37 6.43 -11.10 9.10
N GLU A 38 5.60 -12.10 9.38
CA GLU A 38 4.74 -12.11 10.57
C GLU A 38 5.57 -11.99 11.85
N SER A 39 6.77 -12.59 11.90
CA SER A 39 7.68 -12.50 13.05
C SER A 39 8.13 -11.08 13.38
N TYR A 40 8.01 -10.15 12.43
CA TYR A 40 8.31 -8.72 12.62
C TYR A 40 7.14 -7.93 13.20
N MET A 41 5.96 -8.58 13.36
CA MET A 41 4.75 -7.98 13.94
C MET A 41 4.36 -6.65 13.27
N PRO A 42 4.20 -6.62 11.92
CA PRO A 42 3.75 -5.40 11.26
C PRO A 42 2.39 -4.96 11.79
N HIS A 43 2.09 -3.69 11.63
CA HIS A 43 0.81 -3.14 12.09
C HIS A 43 -0.36 -3.59 11.21
N PHE A 44 -0.10 -3.80 9.92
CA PHE A 44 -1.02 -4.40 8.95
C PHE A 44 -0.24 -4.91 7.74
N VAL A 45 -0.92 -5.63 6.88
CA VAL A 45 -0.40 -6.00 5.55
C VAL A 45 -1.43 -5.62 4.49
N SER A 46 -1.00 -5.23 3.29
CA SER A 46 -1.92 -5.01 2.19
C SER A 46 -1.85 -6.14 1.16
N VAL A 47 -2.95 -6.37 0.45
CA VAL A 47 -3.03 -7.36 -0.62
C VAL A 47 -3.52 -6.69 -1.89
N THR A 48 -2.67 -6.71 -2.93
CA THR A 48 -2.96 -6.02 -4.18
C THR A 48 -4.09 -6.67 -4.97
N TYR A 49 -4.68 -5.88 -5.85
CA TYR A 49 -5.70 -6.29 -6.81
C TYR A 49 -5.13 -6.21 -8.22
N GLY A 50 -5.19 -7.29 -8.99
CA GLY A 50 -4.62 -7.33 -10.33
C GLY A 50 -5.31 -6.37 -11.30
N ALA A 51 -4.55 -5.85 -12.27
CA ALA A 51 -5.06 -4.95 -13.29
C ALA A 51 -6.36 -5.47 -13.93
N GLY A 52 -7.38 -4.62 -13.99
CA GLY A 52 -8.70 -4.98 -14.51
C GLY A 52 -9.42 -6.10 -13.74
N GLY A 53 -9.11 -6.29 -12.46
CA GLY A 53 -9.73 -7.35 -11.64
C GLY A 53 -9.26 -8.77 -11.97
N SER A 54 -8.15 -8.91 -12.69
CA SER A 54 -7.65 -10.23 -13.18
C SER A 54 -7.31 -11.23 -12.07
N THR A 55 -7.18 -10.78 -10.83
CA THR A 55 -6.89 -11.63 -9.66
C THR A 55 -7.96 -11.54 -8.57
N ARG A 56 -9.20 -11.13 -8.91
CA ARG A 56 -10.28 -10.89 -7.94
C ARG A 56 -10.40 -12.02 -6.91
N ASP A 57 -10.69 -13.22 -7.35
CA ASP A 57 -10.89 -14.37 -6.45
C ASP A 57 -9.62 -14.72 -5.68
N LEU A 58 -8.46 -14.71 -6.34
CA LEU A 58 -7.17 -14.97 -5.69
C LEU A 58 -6.85 -13.93 -4.61
N THR A 59 -7.24 -12.67 -4.82
CA THR A 59 -7.08 -11.60 -3.81
C THR A 59 -7.96 -11.88 -2.60
N HIS A 60 -9.25 -12.19 -2.82
CA HIS A 60 -10.18 -12.49 -1.74
C HIS A 60 -9.74 -13.71 -0.92
N ASP A 61 -9.33 -14.79 -1.58
CA ASP A 61 -8.88 -16.00 -0.93
C ASP A 61 -7.60 -15.77 -0.11
N LEU A 62 -6.66 -14.99 -0.63
CA LEU A 62 -5.44 -14.64 0.10
C LEU A 62 -5.74 -13.77 1.32
N VAL A 63 -6.60 -12.75 1.18
CA VAL A 63 -7.03 -11.88 2.28
C VAL A 63 -7.67 -12.68 3.40
N GLU A 64 -8.65 -13.51 3.08
CA GLU A 64 -9.33 -14.36 4.06
C GLU A 64 -8.37 -15.37 4.70
N ARG A 65 -7.47 -15.94 3.93
CA ARG A 65 -6.48 -16.87 4.47
C ARG A 65 -5.55 -16.15 5.45
N ILE A 66 -5.01 -14.97 5.12
CA ILE A 66 -4.19 -14.19 6.06
C ILE A 66 -4.98 -13.91 7.34
N GLN A 67 -6.22 -13.42 7.21
CA GLN A 67 -7.10 -13.09 8.34
C GLN A 67 -7.33 -14.27 9.29
N HIS A 68 -7.50 -15.48 8.74
CA HIS A 68 -7.87 -16.66 9.55
C HIS A 68 -6.69 -17.51 10.02
N THR A 69 -5.53 -17.43 9.36
CA THR A 69 -4.38 -18.31 9.63
C THR A 69 -3.16 -17.62 10.22
N THR A 70 -3.18 -16.29 10.33
CA THR A 70 -2.09 -15.47 10.87
C THR A 70 -2.61 -14.48 11.90
N LYS A 71 -1.68 -13.76 12.57
CA LYS A 71 -2.01 -12.63 13.46
C LYS A 71 -1.96 -11.27 12.75
N LEU A 72 -1.86 -11.28 11.43
CA LEU A 72 -1.77 -10.08 10.61
C LEU A 72 -3.16 -9.52 10.31
N ASP A 73 -3.28 -8.19 10.29
CA ASP A 73 -4.48 -7.48 9.83
C ASP A 73 -4.36 -7.21 8.32
N PRO A 74 -5.06 -7.96 7.44
CA PRO A 74 -4.99 -7.72 6.01
C PRO A 74 -5.88 -6.57 5.57
N ILE A 75 -5.35 -5.73 4.69
CA ILE A 75 -6.05 -4.63 4.01
C ILE A 75 -6.10 -4.94 2.52
N PRO A 76 -7.25 -5.40 1.99
CA PRO A 76 -7.38 -5.60 0.56
C PRO A 76 -7.39 -4.29 -0.20
N HIS A 77 -6.73 -4.27 -1.36
CA HIS A 77 -6.98 -3.26 -2.37
C HIS A 77 -8.35 -3.48 -2.98
N LEU A 78 -9.07 -2.41 -3.25
CA LEU A 78 -10.36 -2.40 -3.92
C LEU A 78 -10.32 -1.38 -5.04
N THR A 79 -10.66 -1.78 -6.28
CA THR A 79 -10.47 -0.93 -7.45
C THR A 79 -11.79 -0.58 -8.12
N CYS A 80 -11.85 0.60 -8.75
CA CYS A 80 -12.99 1.05 -9.54
C CYS A 80 -13.14 0.25 -10.83
N VAL A 81 -12.02 -0.08 -11.46
CA VAL A 81 -11.97 -0.68 -12.80
C VAL A 81 -12.63 -2.05 -12.86
N CYS A 82 -13.50 -2.24 -13.85
CA CYS A 82 -14.22 -3.49 -14.11
C CYS A 82 -15.16 -3.91 -12.97
N HIS A 83 -15.73 -2.96 -12.23
CA HIS A 83 -16.71 -3.24 -11.19
C HIS A 83 -17.96 -2.39 -11.33
N ASN A 84 -19.11 -3.01 -11.02
CA ASN A 84 -20.35 -2.31 -10.77
C ASN A 84 -20.64 -2.21 -9.25
N GLU A 85 -21.69 -1.47 -8.88
CA GLU A 85 -22.03 -1.27 -7.46
C GLU A 85 -22.41 -2.58 -6.76
N GLU A 86 -23.14 -3.46 -7.40
CA GLU A 86 -23.57 -4.76 -6.84
C GLU A 86 -22.38 -5.68 -6.54
N GLU A 87 -21.39 -5.70 -7.44
CA GLU A 87 -20.16 -6.47 -7.25
C GLU A 87 -19.35 -5.93 -6.06
N ILE A 88 -19.17 -4.60 -5.97
CA ILE A 88 -18.46 -3.98 -4.84
C ILE A 88 -19.22 -4.23 -3.52
N GLU A 89 -20.53 -4.11 -3.51
CA GLU A 89 -21.34 -4.41 -2.33
C GLU A 89 -21.16 -5.86 -1.87
N THR A 90 -21.20 -6.81 -2.81
CA THR A 90 -20.95 -8.24 -2.52
C THR A 90 -19.56 -8.46 -1.91
N ILE A 91 -18.54 -7.80 -2.45
CA ILE A 91 -17.16 -7.88 -1.93
C ILE A 91 -17.08 -7.30 -0.50
N LEU A 92 -17.71 -6.15 -0.25
CA LEU A 92 -17.73 -5.54 1.08
C LEU A 92 -18.48 -6.42 2.10
N PHE A 93 -19.59 -7.04 1.72
CA PHE A 93 -20.29 -8.04 2.56
C PHE A 93 -19.38 -9.22 2.92
N ARG A 94 -18.65 -9.76 1.93
CA ARG A 94 -17.70 -10.85 2.16
C ARG A 94 -16.61 -10.44 3.15
N TYR A 95 -16.03 -9.26 2.99
CA TYR A 95 -15.00 -8.75 3.89
C TYR A 95 -15.53 -8.43 5.29
N ALA A 96 -16.71 -7.82 5.40
CA ALA A 96 -17.35 -7.58 6.69
C ALA A 96 -17.60 -8.88 7.46
N LYS A 97 -18.09 -9.94 6.77
CA LYS A 97 -18.29 -11.26 7.37
C LYS A 97 -17.00 -11.90 7.87
N SER A 98 -15.87 -11.64 7.19
CA SER A 98 -14.53 -12.10 7.61
C SER A 98 -13.86 -11.16 8.60
N ALA A 99 -14.58 -10.16 9.13
CA ALA A 99 -14.07 -9.15 10.07
C ALA A 99 -12.82 -8.40 9.57
N ILE A 100 -12.70 -8.18 8.26
CA ILE A 100 -11.69 -7.30 7.67
C ILE A 100 -12.01 -5.86 8.05
N GLY A 101 -11.09 -5.18 8.72
CA GLY A 101 -11.37 -3.85 9.28
C GLY A 101 -11.13 -2.67 8.34
N ASN A 102 -10.43 -2.86 7.22
CA ASN A 102 -10.01 -1.76 6.36
C ASN A 102 -9.94 -2.18 4.90
N VAL A 103 -10.03 -1.19 4.00
CA VAL A 103 -9.83 -1.36 2.55
C VAL A 103 -8.95 -0.23 2.01
N LEU A 104 -8.22 -0.47 0.91
CA LEU A 104 -7.49 0.56 0.17
C LEU A 104 -8.22 0.82 -1.15
N ALA A 105 -8.92 1.96 -1.24
CA ALA A 105 -9.75 2.36 -2.38
C ALA A 105 -8.90 3.02 -3.47
N LEU A 106 -8.82 2.38 -4.64
CA LEU A 106 -7.95 2.76 -5.75
C LEU A 106 -8.75 2.95 -7.04
N GLY A 107 -8.23 3.77 -7.96
CA GLY A 107 -8.77 3.85 -9.32
C GLY A 107 -8.65 2.53 -10.08
N GLY A 108 -7.53 1.86 -9.89
CA GLY A 108 -7.16 0.62 -10.60
C GLY A 108 -6.56 0.88 -11.99
N ASP A 109 -5.78 -0.09 -12.46
CA ASP A 109 -5.16 -0.06 -13.77
C ASP A 109 -6.07 -0.70 -14.82
N ARG A 110 -5.99 -0.20 -16.04
CA ARG A 110 -6.74 -0.77 -17.16
C ARG A 110 -6.35 -2.23 -17.38
N PRO A 111 -7.33 -3.09 -17.71
CA PRO A 111 -7.02 -4.47 -18.04
C PRO A 111 -6.11 -4.54 -19.28
N ILE A 112 -5.15 -5.47 -19.24
CA ILE A 112 -4.20 -5.67 -20.34
C ILE A 112 -4.75 -6.76 -21.29
N GLY A 113 -4.71 -6.49 -22.59
CA GLY A 113 -5.04 -7.49 -23.62
C GLY A 113 -6.52 -7.72 -23.90
N ILE A 114 -7.43 -6.95 -23.27
CA ILE A 114 -8.86 -6.98 -23.57
C ILE A 114 -9.38 -5.57 -23.91
N ALA A 115 -10.42 -5.51 -24.73
CA ALA A 115 -11.11 -4.24 -25.00
C ALA A 115 -11.79 -3.78 -23.69
N TYR A 116 -11.47 -2.57 -23.29
CA TYR A 116 -12.01 -1.98 -22.06
C TYR A 116 -12.61 -0.60 -22.33
N ASP A 117 -13.84 -0.43 -21.90
CA ASP A 117 -14.57 0.82 -22.00
C ASP A 117 -14.90 1.32 -20.57
N LYS A 118 -14.14 2.33 -20.12
CA LYS A 118 -14.28 2.91 -18.79
C LYS A 118 -15.69 3.50 -18.55
N SER A 119 -16.42 3.89 -19.59
CA SER A 119 -17.77 4.46 -19.42
C SER A 119 -18.79 3.47 -18.84
N ARG A 120 -18.46 2.17 -18.86
CA ARG A 120 -19.28 1.08 -18.31
C ARG A 120 -19.04 0.83 -16.83
N ASP A 121 -17.96 1.37 -16.27
CA ASP A 121 -17.69 1.21 -14.83
C ASP A 121 -18.63 2.12 -14.03
N SER A 122 -19.18 1.64 -12.94
CA SER A 122 -19.99 2.41 -12.01
C SER A 122 -19.16 3.46 -11.26
N PHE A 123 -17.86 3.23 -11.12
CA PHE A 123 -16.93 4.09 -10.42
C PHE A 123 -15.92 4.69 -11.40
N GLN A 124 -15.99 5.98 -11.66
CA GLN A 124 -15.08 6.66 -12.58
C GLN A 124 -13.77 7.05 -11.94
N HIS A 125 -13.78 7.29 -10.62
CA HIS A 125 -12.64 7.73 -9.83
C HIS A 125 -12.66 7.10 -8.43
N ALA A 126 -11.50 6.99 -7.79
CA ALA A 126 -11.38 6.44 -6.44
C ALA A 126 -12.28 7.17 -5.41
N ILE A 127 -12.60 8.44 -5.62
CA ILE A 127 -13.55 9.18 -4.76
C ILE A 127 -14.96 8.56 -4.78
N ASP A 128 -15.39 8.03 -5.93
CA ASP A 128 -16.72 7.41 -6.05
C ASP A 128 -16.76 6.14 -5.20
N LEU A 129 -15.67 5.37 -5.22
CA LEU A 129 -15.51 4.17 -4.40
C LEU A 129 -15.43 4.52 -2.91
N VAL A 130 -14.69 5.57 -2.51
CA VAL A 130 -14.67 6.06 -1.12
C VAL A 130 -16.08 6.39 -0.63
N LYS A 131 -16.85 7.17 -1.41
CA LYS A 131 -18.25 7.51 -1.08
C LYS A 131 -19.13 6.28 -0.97
N PHE A 132 -18.94 5.29 -1.83
CA PHE A 132 -19.71 4.05 -1.81
C PHE A 132 -19.41 3.24 -0.53
N VAL A 133 -18.13 3.06 -0.17
CA VAL A 133 -17.75 2.37 1.06
C VAL A 133 -18.28 3.10 2.30
N ARG A 134 -18.30 4.46 2.31
CA ARG A 134 -18.90 5.22 3.41
C ARG A 134 -20.40 4.97 3.53
N ARG A 135 -21.14 4.96 2.42
CA ARG A 135 -22.58 4.58 2.43
C ARG A 135 -22.79 3.15 2.95
N PHE A 136 -21.92 2.21 2.55
CA PHE A 136 -21.96 0.85 3.08
C PHE A 136 -21.72 0.81 4.59
N ASN A 137 -20.77 1.59 5.11
CA ASN A 137 -20.54 1.68 6.55
C ASN A 137 -21.77 2.19 7.31
N GLU A 138 -22.53 3.14 6.76
CA GLU A 138 -23.76 3.68 7.34
C GLU A 138 -24.90 2.63 7.42
N SER A 139 -24.84 1.57 6.62
CA SER A 139 -25.83 0.48 6.70
C SER A 139 -25.75 -0.34 7.99
N GLY A 140 -24.65 -0.20 8.74
CA GLY A 140 -24.42 -0.97 9.98
C GLY A 140 -24.14 -2.45 9.77
N THR A 141 -23.85 -2.86 8.54
CA THR A 141 -23.58 -4.27 8.18
C THR A 141 -22.24 -4.78 8.73
N HIS A 142 -21.26 -3.88 8.89
CA HIS A 142 -19.93 -4.24 9.38
C HIS A 142 -19.95 -4.50 10.90
N PRO A 143 -19.21 -5.53 11.41
CA PRO A 143 -19.16 -5.84 12.86
C PRO A 143 -18.63 -4.68 13.71
N ASP A 144 -17.65 -3.92 13.22
CA ASP A 144 -17.23 -2.67 13.84
C ASP A 144 -18.23 -1.57 13.45
N ARG A 145 -18.75 -0.85 14.45
CA ARG A 145 -19.74 0.23 14.23
C ARG A 145 -19.23 1.39 13.36
N ARG A 146 -17.92 1.55 13.24
CA ARG A 146 -17.27 2.54 12.36
C ARG A 146 -17.29 2.11 10.88
N GLY A 147 -17.55 0.81 10.64
CA GLY A 147 -17.43 0.20 9.32
C GLY A 147 -15.96 -0.05 8.94
N PHE A 148 -15.70 -0.06 7.64
CA PHE A 148 -14.33 -0.14 7.13
C PHE A 148 -13.59 1.18 7.29
N GLY A 149 -12.32 1.11 7.74
CA GLY A 149 -11.37 2.19 7.52
C GLY A 149 -10.95 2.25 6.05
N ILE A 150 -10.88 3.44 5.48
CA ILE A 150 -10.68 3.64 4.04
C ILE A 150 -9.35 4.33 3.77
N GLY A 151 -8.43 3.60 3.13
CA GLY A 151 -7.20 4.16 2.59
C GLY A 151 -7.34 4.62 1.15
N VAL A 152 -6.49 5.57 0.75
CA VAL A 152 -6.36 6.03 -0.64
C VAL A 152 -4.89 6.16 -1.02
N ALA A 153 -4.59 6.08 -2.33
CA ALA A 153 -3.24 6.32 -2.82
C ALA A 153 -2.92 7.81 -2.88
N GLY A 154 -1.70 8.16 -2.42
CA GLY A 154 -1.07 9.46 -2.62
C GLY A 154 0.10 9.36 -3.61
N PHE A 155 0.46 10.46 -4.27
CA PHE A 155 1.52 10.51 -5.27
C PHE A 155 2.50 11.64 -4.93
N PRO A 156 3.58 11.37 -4.19
CA PRO A 156 4.54 12.41 -3.79
C PRO A 156 5.09 13.19 -4.99
N GLU A 157 5.40 12.49 -6.05
CA GLU A 157 5.91 13.09 -7.30
C GLU A 157 4.82 13.56 -8.27
N GLY A 158 3.53 13.36 -7.90
CA GLY A 158 2.33 13.69 -8.67
C GLY A 158 1.77 12.55 -9.50
N HIS A 159 0.48 12.62 -9.69
CA HIS A 159 -0.24 11.61 -10.46
C HIS A 159 0.07 11.74 -11.96
N PRO A 160 0.51 10.66 -12.64
CA PRO A 160 0.93 10.74 -14.05
C PRO A 160 -0.14 11.31 -15.01
N SER A 161 -1.40 11.03 -14.75
CA SER A 161 -2.51 11.52 -15.58
C SER A 161 -3.03 12.91 -15.20
N THR A 162 -2.47 13.56 -14.17
CA THR A 162 -2.88 14.88 -13.71
C THR A 162 -1.65 15.79 -13.58
N PRO A 163 -1.11 16.34 -14.69
CA PRO A 163 0.12 17.15 -14.66
C PRO A 163 0.00 18.45 -13.87
N ASN A 164 -1.23 18.99 -13.74
CA ASN A 164 -1.48 20.18 -12.95
C ASN A 164 -1.53 19.82 -11.46
N ARG A 165 -0.50 20.24 -10.73
CA ARG A 165 -0.31 19.93 -9.31
C ARG A 165 -1.38 20.52 -8.40
N LEU A 166 -1.93 21.70 -8.73
CA LEU A 166 -3.02 22.30 -7.94
C LEU A 166 -4.30 21.50 -8.12
N LEU A 167 -4.67 21.19 -9.35
CA LEU A 167 -5.82 20.35 -9.65
C LEU A 167 -5.71 18.93 -9.04
N GLU A 168 -4.51 18.38 -9.01
CA GLU A 168 -4.26 17.11 -8.34
C GLU A 168 -4.55 17.19 -6.84
N MET A 169 -4.11 18.28 -6.17
CA MET A 169 -4.38 18.50 -4.75
C MET A 169 -5.87 18.70 -4.47
N ASP A 170 -6.61 19.38 -5.36
CA ASP A 170 -8.07 19.51 -5.25
C ASP A 170 -8.76 18.13 -5.32
N TYR A 171 -8.36 17.28 -6.27
CA TYR A 171 -8.90 15.92 -6.38
C TYR A 171 -8.50 15.07 -5.18
N PHE A 172 -7.31 15.28 -4.66
CA PHE A 172 -6.82 14.53 -3.52
C PHE A 172 -7.56 14.93 -2.23
N LYS A 173 -7.70 16.24 -2.01
CA LYS A 173 -8.52 16.80 -0.91
C LYS A 173 -9.95 16.27 -0.96
N ALA A 174 -10.58 16.27 -2.14
CA ALA A 174 -11.93 15.76 -2.32
C ALA A 174 -12.07 14.28 -1.91
N LYS A 175 -11.05 13.43 -2.14
CA LYS A 175 -11.06 12.02 -1.66
C LYS A 175 -11.02 11.93 -0.14
N VAL A 176 -10.21 12.76 0.50
CA VAL A 176 -10.12 12.79 1.97
C VAL A 176 -11.41 13.32 2.58
N ASP A 177 -11.96 14.40 2.03
CA ASP A 177 -13.24 14.98 2.48
C ASP A 177 -14.43 14.03 2.27
N ALA A 178 -14.34 13.15 1.27
CA ALA A 178 -15.32 12.08 1.07
C ALA A 178 -15.24 10.97 2.13
N GLY A 179 -14.21 10.99 2.98
CA GLY A 179 -14.07 10.12 4.13
C GLY A 179 -12.93 9.12 4.07
N ALA A 180 -11.83 9.39 3.35
CA ALA A 180 -10.62 8.59 3.50
C ALA A 180 -9.99 8.82 4.89
N ASP A 181 -9.55 7.74 5.54
CA ASP A 181 -9.02 7.76 6.91
C ASP A 181 -7.48 7.81 6.93
N TYR A 182 -6.83 7.36 5.86
CA TYR A 182 -5.36 7.34 5.75
C TYR A 182 -4.92 7.31 4.28
N ILE A 183 -3.64 7.58 4.08
CA ILE A 183 -3.01 7.63 2.76
C ILE A 183 -1.82 6.68 2.76
N VAL A 184 -1.68 5.86 1.70
CA VAL A 184 -0.44 5.14 1.38
C VAL A 184 0.12 5.75 0.10
N THR A 185 1.39 6.17 0.12
CA THR A 185 1.95 6.80 -1.08
C THR A 185 2.42 5.78 -2.10
N GLN A 186 2.38 6.16 -3.38
CA GLN A 186 3.18 5.48 -4.40
C GLN A 186 4.66 5.53 -4.00
N LEU A 187 5.44 4.55 -4.46
CA LEU A 187 6.88 4.53 -4.23
C LEU A 187 7.57 5.80 -4.78
N PHE A 188 8.61 6.24 -4.11
CA PHE A 188 9.46 7.36 -4.47
C PHE A 188 10.90 7.09 -4.03
N PHE A 189 11.88 7.83 -4.55
CA PHE A 189 13.29 7.64 -4.24
C PHE A 189 13.98 8.90 -3.69
N ASP A 190 13.29 10.04 -3.65
CA ASP A 190 13.75 11.27 -3.00
C ASP A 190 12.78 11.65 -1.89
N ASN A 191 13.23 11.61 -0.63
CA ASN A 191 12.39 11.95 0.51
C ASN A 191 11.88 13.39 0.49
N ARG A 192 12.56 14.29 -0.21
CA ARG A 192 12.09 15.68 -0.41
C ARG A 192 10.75 15.73 -1.15
N ASP A 193 10.51 14.80 -2.09
CA ASP A 193 9.22 14.73 -2.78
C ASP A 193 8.10 14.34 -1.82
N PHE A 194 8.37 13.40 -0.89
CA PHE A 194 7.42 13.01 0.14
C PHE A 194 7.17 14.13 1.16
N LEU A 195 8.23 14.80 1.63
CA LEU A 195 8.12 15.87 2.63
C LEU A 195 7.36 17.07 2.05
N ASP A 196 7.66 17.47 0.81
CA ASP A 196 6.91 18.51 0.08
C ASP A 196 5.44 18.11 -0.14
N PHE A 197 5.18 16.84 -0.48
CA PHE A 197 3.82 16.34 -0.61
C PHE A 197 3.06 16.42 0.72
N ARG A 198 3.68 16.02 1.83
CA ARG A 198 3.11 16.09 3.19
C ARG A 198 2.82 17.54 3.58
N GLU A 199 3.74 18.47 3.31
CA GLU A 199 3.55 19.89 3.58
C GLU A 199 2.37 20.46 2.77
N ARG A 200 2.30 20.17 1.47
CA ARG A 200 1.16 20.58 0.61
C ARG A 200 -0.16 20.01 1.10
N CYS A 201 -0.19 18.77 1.60
CA CYS A 201 -1.38 18.19 2.22
C CYS A 201 -1.83 19.02 3.44
N GLY A 202 -0.89 19.40 4.33
CA GLY A 202 -1.18 20.25 5.48
C GLY A 202 -1.72 21.63 5.09
N LEU A 203 -1.18 22.25 4.03
CA LEU A 203 -1.64 23.56 3.55
C LEU A 203 -3.09 23.55 3.01
N VAL A 204 -3.65 22.41 2.66
CA VAL A 204 -5.03 22.26 2.20
C VAL A 204 -5.89 21.48 3.21
N ASP A 205 -5.50 21.46 4.48
CA ASP A 205 -6.23 20.81 5.57
C ASP A 205 -6.46 19.31 5.37
N ILE A 206 -5.49 18.60 4.78
CA ILE A 206 -5.43 17.14 4.77
C ILE A 206 -4.62 16.70 5.98
N ASN A 207 -5.31 16.25 7.03
CA ASN A 207 -4.73 15.91 8.34
C ASN A 207 -4.74 14.39 8.65
N VAL A 208 -5.14 13.56 7.69
CA VAL A 208 -5.09 12.10 7.86
C VAL A 208 -3.65 11.59 7.77
N PRO A 209 -3.31 10.47 8.45
CA PRO A 209 -1.97 9.90 8.39
C PRO A 209 -1.52 9.58 6.97
N ILE A 210 -0.25 9.92 6.65
CA ILE A 210 0.40 9.63 5.36
C ILE A 210 1.52 8.62 5.59
N ILE A 211 1.34 7.42 5.03
CA ILE A 211 2.28 6.31 5.14
C ILE A 211 3.17 6.30 3.90
N ALA A 212 4.49 6.32 4.10
CA ALA A 212 5.48 6.37 3.02
C ALA A 212 5.66 4.99 2.36
N GLY A 213 5.43 4.90 1.06
CA GLY A 213 5.64 3.68 0.27
C GLY A 213 7.11 3.53 -0.16
N ILE A 214 7.77 2.46 0.28
CA ILE A 214 9.20 2.21 0.02
C ILE A 214 9.37 0.88 -0.74
N MET A 215 10.15 0.93 -1.83
CA MET A 215 10.51 -0.25 -2.61
C MET A 215 12.03 -0.33 -2.76
N PRO A 216 12.69 -1.34 -2.16
CA PRO A 216 14.13 -1.52 -2.31
C PRO A 216 14.51 -2.00 -3.71
N ILE A 217 15.61 -1.48 -4.25
CA ILE A 217 16.20 -1.97 -5.50
C ILE A 217 17.10 -3.15 -5.18
N THR A 218 16.77 -4.33 -5.69
CA THR A 218 17.52 -5.57 -5.41
C THR A 218 18.23 -6.14 -6.65
N SER A 219 17.92 -5.61 -7.85
CA SER A 219 18.58 -6.01 -9.10
C SER A 219 18.40 -4.94 -10.17
N ILE A 220 19.25 -4.95 -11.21
CA ILE A 220 19.12 -4.03 -12.35
C ILE A 220 17.86 -4.29 -13.18
N SER A 221 17.49 -5.56 -13.36
CA SER A 221 16.22 -5.90 -14.05
C SER A 221 15.00 -5.43 -13.27
N GLY A 222 15.01 -5.62 -11.93
CA GLY A 222 13.98 -5.10 -11.05
C GLY A 222 13.92 -3.56 -11.08
N PHE A 223 15.05 -2.87 -11.06
CA PHE A 223 15.11 -1.42 -11.19
C PHE A 223 14.49 -0.91 -12.50
N LYS A 224 14.83 -1.54 -13.65
CA LYS A 224 14.21 -1.19 -14.94
C LYS A 224 12.70 -1.40 -14.92
N ARG A 225 12.24 -2.50 -14.33
CA ARG A 225 10.82 -2.79 -14.19
C ARG A 225 10.10 -1.77 -13.29
N ILE A 226 10.72 -1.35 -12.20
CA ILE A 226 10.21 -0.28 -11.33
C ILE A 226 10.05 1.02 -12.13
N ALA A 227 11.08 1.41 -12.90
CA ALA A 227 11.04 2.61 -13.73
C ALA A 227 9.91 2.60 -14.76
N GLU A 228 9.61 1.43 -15.34
CA GLU A 228 8.50 1.25 -16.27
C GLU A 228 7.13 1.35 -15.58
N LEU A 229 6.99 0.71 -14.41
CA LEU A 229 5.71 0.60 -13.70
C LEU A 229 5.36 1.84 -12.88
N ALA A 230 6.36 2.55 -12.35
CA ALA A 230 6.14 3.69 -11.46
C ALA A 230 5.61 4.94 -12.20
N GLY A 231 5.47 4.90 -13.51
CA GLY A 231 4.74 5.90 -14.30
C GLY A 231 5.27 7.34 -14.20
N GLY A 232 6.58 7.51 -13.88
CA GLY A 232 7.17 8.84 -13.75
C GLY A 232 7.98 9.05 -12.45
N ALA A 233 8.28 7.97 -11.70
CA ALA A 233 9.15 8.07 -10.53
C ALA A 233 10.52 8.66 -10.90
N ARG A 234 10.96 9.62 -10.11
CA ARG A 234 12.27 10.27 -10.27
C ARG A 234 13.33 9.51 -9.48
N PHE A 235 14.46 9.28 -10.13
CA PHE A 235 15.58 8.59 -9.51
C PHE A 235 16.70 9.59 -9.23
N PRO A 236 17.14 9.76 -7.96
CA PRO A 236 18.25 10.65 -7.63
C PRO A 236 19.53 10.28 -8.38
N ALA A 237 20.23 11.27 -8.92
CA ALA A 237 21.44 11.04 -9.71
C ALA A 237 22.53 10.27 -8.93
N ARG A 238 22.57 10.42 -7.58
CA ARG A 238 23.50 9.65 -6.71
C ARG A 238 23.21 8.14 -6.79
N LEU A 239 21.92 7.75 -6.78
CA LEU A 239 21.48 6.35 -6.89
C LEU A 239 21.82 5.78 -8.28
N LEU A 240 21.46 6.50 -9.34
CA LEU A 240 21.77 6.07 -10.72
C LEU A 240 23.27 5.85 -10.93
N ARG A 241 24.12 6.78 -10.49
CA ARG A 241 25.58 6.64 -10.60
C ARG A 241 26.12 5.47 -9.77
N ALA A 242 25.56 5.23 -8.57
CA ALA A 242 25.97 4.10 -7.73
C ALA A 242 25.62 2.75 -8.39
N LEU A 243 24.39 2.61 -8.89
CA LEU A 243 23.96 1.41 -9.60
C LEU A 243 24.74 1.18 -10.89
N GLN A 244 25.03 2.24 -11.66
CA GLN A 244 25.81 2.14 -12.88
C GLN A 244 27.24 1.62 -12.63
N ARG A 245 27.89 2.04 -11.54
CA ARG A 245 29.24 1.57 -11.19
C ARG A 245 29.31 0.06 -10.89
N CYS A 246 28.20 -0.53 -10.41
CA CYS A 246 28.16 -1.93 -10.01
C CYS A 246 27.20 -2.78 -10.85
N GLN A 247 26.70 -2.27 -11.98
CA GLN A 247 25.62 -2.92 -12.76
C GLN A 247 25.89 -4.36 -13.20
N ASN A 248 27.17 -4.74 -13.30
CA ASN A 248 27.62 -6.10 -13.69
C ASN A 248 27.85 -7.04 -12.49
N ASP A 249 27.69 -6.54 -11.26
CA ASP A 249 27.83 -7.31 -10.02
C ASP A 249 26.48 -7.32 -9.27
N PRO A 250 25.69 -8.41 -9.38
CA PRO A 250 24.38 -8.51 -8.76
C PRO A 250 24.40 -8.32 -7.23
N GLU A 251 25.43 -8.79 -6.55
CA GLU A 251 25.53 -8.65 -5.10
C GLU A 251 25.80 -7.18 -4.70
N MET A 252 26.66 -6.51 -5.42
CA MET A 252 26.93 -5.08 -5.21
C MET A 252 25.70 -4.23 -5.54
N VAL A 253 24.95 -4.54 -6.60
CA VAL A 253 23.68 -3.88 -6.91
C VAL A 253 22.70 -4.02 -5.74
N ARG A 254 22.55 -5.23 -5.22
CA ARG A 254 21.69 -5.50 -4.07
C ARG A 254 22.13 -4.70 -2.84
N ARG A 255 23.41 -4.68 -2.52
CA ARG A 255 23.98 -3.91 -1.38
C ARG A 255 23.72 -2.42 -1.53
N VAL A 256 23.98 -1.86 -2.71
CA VAL A 256 23.73 -0.43 -3.00
C VAL A 256 22.25 -0.09 -2.85
N GLY A 257 21.36 -0.91 -3.39
CA GLY A 257 19.91 -0.68 -3.30
C GLY A 257 19.36 -0.80 -1.88
N LEU A 258 19.83 -1.79 -1.11
CA LEU A 258 19.45 -1.94 0.31
C LEU A 258 19.97 -0.78 1.17
N HIS A 259 21.24 -0.42 1.00
CA HIS A 259 21.81 0.73 1.72
C HIS A 259 21.03 2.00 1.44
N PHE A 260 20.68 2.27 0.17
CA PHE A 260 19.88 3.43 -0.20
C PHE A 260 18.50 3.42 0.47
N ALA A 261 17.81 2.28 0.50
CA ALA A 261 16.50 2.16 1.15
C ALA A 261 16.60 2.30 2.68
N ILE A 262 17.67 1.82 3.31
CA ILE A 262 17.92 2.00 4.75
C ILE A 262 18.08 3.48 5.09
N GLU A 263 18.95 4.20 4.36
CA GLU A 263 19.15 5.64 4.52
C GLU A 263 17.84 6.42 4.31
N GLN A 264 17.07 6.03 3.29
CA GLN A 264 15.76 6.61 3.01
C GLN A 264 14.79 6.43 4.18
N CYS A 265 14.73 5.22 4.76
CA CYS A 265 13.87 4.94 5.91
C CYS A 265 14.31 5.70 7.16
N HIS A 266 15.62 5.77 7.47
CA HIS A 266 16.12 6.55 8.60
C HIS A 266 15.73 8.02 8.49
N ASP A 267 15.98 8.66 7.34
CA ASP A 267 15.61 10.05 7.11
C ASP A 267 14.10 10.32 7.22
N LEU A 268 13.25 9.36 6.78
CA LEU A 268 11.81 9.46 6.97
C LEU A 268 11.41 9.36 8.45
N LEU A 269 12.03 8.47 9.22
CA LEU A 269 11.79 8.34 10.66
C LEU A 269 12.25 9.58 11.41
N ASP A 270 13.40 10.14 11.07
CA ASP A 270 13.94 11.39 11.63
C ASP A 270 13.04 12.61 11.32
N ASN A 271 12.19 12.51 10.29
CA ASN A 271 11.18 13.50 9.92
C ASN A 271 9.76 13.14 10.37
N ASP A 272 9.61 12.31 11.41
CA ASP A 272 8.32 11.97 12.04
C ASP A 272 7.25 11.47 11.05
N VAL A 273 7.63 10.53 10.17
CA VAL A 273 6.66 9.90 9.26
C VAL A 273 5.63 9.08 10.04
N ALA A 274 4.36 9.15 9.65
CA ALA A 274 3.30 8.37 10.30
C ALA A 274 3.46 6.85 10.15
N GLY A 275 4.19 6.41 9.12
CA GLY A 275 4.52 5.00 8.91
C GLY A 275 5.27 4.75 7.61
N ILE A 276 5.80 3.53 7.49
CA ILE A 276 6.50 3.04 6.30
C ILE A 276 5.78 1.78 5.81
N HIS A 277 5.45 1.79 4.52
CA HIS A 277 4.84 0.67 3.81
C HIS A 277 5.82 0.07 2.81
N PHE A 278 6.20 -1.19 2.99
CA PHE A 278 7.18 -1.85 2.13
C PHE A 278 6.50 -2.62 1.00
N TYR A 279 6.84 -2.28 -0.24
CA TYR A 279 6.49 -3.04 -1.43
C TYR A 279 7.44 -4.25 -1.54
N THR A 280 7.02 -5.40 -1.01
CA THR A 280 7.90 -6.57 -0.80
C THR A 280 8.16 -7.38 -2.06
N LEU A 281 7.32 -7.24 -3.09
CA LEU A 281 7.29 -8.12 -4.26
C LEU A 281 7.24 -9.62 -3.90
N ASN A 282 6.49 -9.96 -2.82
CA ASN A 282 6.37 -11.30 -2.26
C ASN A 282 7.72 -11.91 -1.83
N ARG A 283 8.69 -11.08 -1.38
CA ARG A 283 10.00 -11.50 -0.88
C ARG A 283 10.27 -10.87 0.47
N SER A 284 10.77 -11.66 1.42
CA SER A 284 11.06 -11.19 2.78
C SER A 284 12.47 -10.65 2.97
N ASP A 285 13.45 -11.12 2.18
CA ASP A 285 14.88 -10.94 2.43
C ASP A 285 15.33 -9.47 2.47
N ALA A 286 14.91 -8.66 1.49
CA ALA A 286 15.27 -7.25 1.44
C ALA A 286 14.60 -6.45 2.58
N THR A 287 13.30 -6.67 2.78
CA THR A 287 12.51 -6.00 3.80
C THR A 287 13.03 -6.30 5.21
N ARG A 288 13.41 -7.55 5.48
CA ARG A 288 14.00 -7.97 6.77
C ARG A 288 15.31 -7.24 7.04
N VAL A 289 16.23 -7.20 6.07
CA VAL A 289 17.52 -6.50 6.22
C VAL A 289 17.29 -5.02 6.50
N ILE A 290 16.38 -4.37 5.80
CA ILE A 290 16.07 -2.96 6.03
C ILE A 290 15.50 -2.79 7.44
N PHE A 291 14.45 -3.53 7.80
CA PHE A 291 13.78 -3.41 9.10
C PHE A 291 14.75 -3.65 10.27
N ASP A 292 15.57 -4.70 10.20
CA ASP A 292 16.57 -5.00 11.23
C ASP A 292 17.64 -3.89 11.38
N SER A 293 17.89 -3.11 10.30
CA SER A 293 18.83 -1.99 10.31
C SER A 293 18.26 -0.72 10.93
N LEU A 294 16.92 -0.60 11.06
CA LEU A 294 16.28 0.61 11.59
C LEU A 294 16.36 0.72 13.12
N GLY A 295 16.82 -0.31 13.82
CA GLY A 295 16.93 -0.32 15.28
C GLY A 295 15.58 -0.24 16.01
N ILE A 296 14.48 -0.56 15.33
CA ILE A 296 13.14 -0.47 15.89
C ILE A 296 12.83 -1.73 16.69
N PRO A 297 12.38 -1.61 17.94
CA PRO A 297 11.99 -2.76 18.73
C PRO A 297 10.79 -3.46 18.07
N ARG A 298 10.89 -4.79 17.90
CA ARG A 298 9.75 -5.58 17.46
C ARG A 298 8.61 -5.43 18.48
N ARG A 299 7.38 -5.25 18.00
CA ARG A 299 6.21 -5.20 18.90
C ARG A 299 6.15 -6.49 19.71
N LYS A 300 5.93 -6.37 21.02
CA LYS A 300 5.62 -7.53 21.86
C LYS A 300 4.19 -7.95 21.56
N ASN A 301 3.93 -9.27 21.54
CA ASN A 301 2.54 -9.77 21.49
C ASN A 301 1.74 -9.04 22.58
N ALA A 302 0.67 -8.35 22.23
CA ALA A 302 -0.31 -7.94 23.21
C ALA A 302 -0.85 -9.24 23.81
N GLU A 303 -0.63 -9.45 25.10
CA GLU A 303 -1.32 -10.53 25.81
C GLU A 303 -2.83 -10.28 25.62
N PRO A 304 -3.62 -11.32 25.33
CA PRO A 304 -5.06 -11.15 25.27
C PRO A 304 -5.50 -10.58 26.61
N SER A 305 -6.11 -9.38 26.58
CA SER A 305 -6.72 -8.80 27.77
C SER A 305 -7.69 -9.83 28.34
N SER A 306 -7.34 -10.38 29.49
CA SER A 306 -8.23 -11.21 30.30
C SER A 306 -9.43 -10.35 30.68
N VAL A 307 -10.56 -10.59 30.00
CA VAL A 307 -11.89 -10.14 30.42
C VAL A 307 -12.64 -11.31 30.99
#